data_c07f93d86e4f2ede76daa70b3f8d43be
#
_entry.id   c07f93d86e4f2ede76daa70b3f8d43be
#
_cell.length_a   1.000
_cell.length_b   1.000
_cell.length_c   1.000
_cell.angle_alpha   90.00
_cell.angle_beta   90.00
_cell.angle_gamma   90.00
#
_symmetry.space_group_name_H-M   'P 1'
#
loop_
_entity.id
_entity.type
_entity.pdbx_description
1 polymer ?
#
loop_
_entity_poly.entity_id
_entity_poly.type
_entity_poly.pdbx_seq_one_letter_code
_entity_poly.pdbx_strand_id
1 'polypeptide(L)'
;DEFQEDDNVFSSTIIVRAHTPELTLDESRNITVSPNDYWLEEIYDKHSVDLTVHIFNEDYVVAASDVRVGFYDLPEGGSESLIGYSMISDITNATRRGEEIVPGTSPATITWDSSSGTNAIGNHTIIIRIDPLNEIEEWYEDDNNFTFELFVLESKPDIMVYDIFVVDQAVRGMPSDIVITLFNKGADDISNCPIDLRIDGEVIDSWTISLVE
;
A
#
# COMPACT_ATOMS: atom_id res chain seq x y z
N ASP A 1 65.71 32.54 -13.40
CA ASP A 1 65.51 33.25 -12.12
C ASP A 1 64.09 33.84 -12.20
N GLU A 2 63.18 33.29 -11.44
CA GLU A 2 61.82 33.84 -11.31
C GLU A 2 61.82 35.07 -10.44
N PHE A 3 60.98 36.03 -10.78
CA PHE A 3 60.92 37.34 -10.10
C PHE A 3 60.13 37.27 -8.78
N GLN A 4 59.31 36.19 -8.58
CA GLN A 4 58.58 35.90 -7.34
C GLN A 4 58.54 34.38 -7.12
N GLU A 5 59.34 33.88 -6.20
CA GLU A 5 59.39 32.48 -5.87
C GLU A 5 58.28 32.05 -4.90
N ASP A 6 57.53 32.99 -4.32
CA ASP A 6 56.47 32.70 -3.34
C ASP A 6 55.13 32.36 -3.97
N ASP A 7 54.94 32.51 -5.28
CA ASP A 7 53.70 32.24 -6.00
C ASP A 7 53.67 30.84 -6.69
N ASN A 8 54.73 30.06 -6.49
CA ASN A 8 54.85 28.72 -7.05
C ASN A 8 54.16 27.63 -6.21
N VAL A 9 53.58 28.01 -5.08
CA VAL A 9 52.91 27.05 -4.19
C VAL A 9 51.41 27.23 -4.30
N PHE A 10 50.77 26.27 -4.93
CA PHE A 10 49.32 26.14 -4.90
C PHE A 10 48.93 25.03 -3.92
N SER A 11 48.12 25.36 -2.93
CA SER A 11 47.54 24.39 -2.01
C SER A 11 46.02 24.28 -2.17
N SER A 12 45.53 23.10 -2.27
CA SER A 12 44.09 22.82 -2.26
C SER A 12 43.80 21.74 -1.23
N THR A 13 42.70 21.91 -0.51
CA THR A 13 42.23 20.89 0.41
C THR A 13 41.31 19.97 -0.35
N ILE A 14 41.62 18.67 -0.36
CA ILE A 14 40.75 17.60 -0.87
C ILE A 14 40.20 16.90 0.34
N ILE A 15 38.86 16.90 0.47
CA ILE A 15 38.18 16.10 1.47
C ILE A 15 37.85 14.76 0.82
N VAL A 16 38.43 13.68 1.38
CA VAL A 16 38.09 12.31 1.00
C VAL A 16 37.14 11.80 2.06
N ARG A 17 35.92 11.47 1.65
CA ARG A 17 34.92 10.82 2.51
C ARG A 17 34.87 9.35 2.19
N ALA A 18 34.51 8.53 3.20
CA ALA A 18 34.17 7.15 2.96
C ALA A 18 32.87 7.07 2.12
N HIS A 19 32.75 6.07 1.28
CA HIS A 19 31.48 5.77 0.66
C HIS A 19 30.55 5.17 1.72
N THR A 20 29.34 5.69 1.77
CA THR A 20 28.23 5.19 2.56
C THR A 20 27.06 4.93 1.61
N PRO A 21 26.12 4.01 1.90
CA PRO A 21 24.90 3.90 1.13
C PRO A 21 24.13 5.23 1.16
N GLU A 22 23.28 5.41 0.18
CA GLU A 22 22.37 6.55 0.09
C GLU A 22 20.98 6.01 -0.17
N LEU A 23 20.14 6.03 0.86
CA LEU A 23 18.83 5.40 0.83
C LEU A 23 17.76 6.46 0.58
N THR A 24 16.86 6.19 -0.34
CA THR A 24 15.73 7.07 -0.61
C THR A 24 14.53 6.26 -1.08
N LEU A 25 13.38 6.92 -1.22
CA LEU A 25 12.17 6.30 -1.74
C LEU A 25 12.10 6.48 -3.26
N ASP A 26 11.65 5.45 -3.97
CA ASP A 26 11.25 5.57 -5.37
C ASP A 26 9.92 6.34 -5.48
N GLU A 27 9.99 7.66 -5.47
CA GLU A 27 8.81 8.51 -5.62
C GLU A 27 8.04 8.26 -6.93
N SER A 28 8.71 7.71 -7.97
CA SER A 28 8.06 7.40 -9.24
C SER A 28 7.07 6.24 -9.14
N ARG A 29 7.17 5.43 -8.10
CA ARG A 29 6.33 4.24 -7.90
C ARG A 29 5.22 4.40 -6.88
N ASN A 30 5.12 5.53 -6.20
CA ASN A 30 4.14 5.74 -5.14
C ASN A 30 4.03 4.56 -4.14
N ILE A 31 3.29 4.75 -3.07
CA ILE A 31 2.88 3.62 -2.23
C ILE A 31 1.91 2.74 -3.01
N THR A 32 2.16 1.43 -3.00
CA THR A 32 1.20 0.46 -3.48
C THR A 32 0.36 -0.01 -2.31
N VAL A 33 -0.95 0.12 -2.43
CA VAL A 33 -1.92 -0.39 -1.47
C VAL A 33 -2.60 -1.59 -2.10
N SER A 34 -2.46 -2.74 -1.47
CA SER A 34 -3.10 -3.97 -1.94
C SER A 34 -4.09 -4.42 -0.87
N PRO A 35 -5.41 -4.32 -1.13
CA PRO A 35 -6.40 -4.92 -0.26
C PRO A 35 -6.12 -6.42 -0.18
N ASN A 36 -6.24 -7.01 1.02
CA ASN A 36 -6.11 -8.45 1.18
C ASN A 36 -7.29 -9.21 0.55
N ASP A 37 -8.32 -8.48 0.14
CA ASP A 37 -9.48 -9.03 -0.54
C ASP A 37 -9.49 -8.65 -2.03
N TYR A 38 -9.52 -9.66 -2.89
CA TYR A 38 -9.37 -9.52 -4.35
C TYR A 38 -10.45 -8.63 -5.01
N TRP A 39 -11.58 -8.41 -4.32
CA TRP A 39 -12.73 -7.67 -4.85
C TRP A 39 -12.81 -6.22 -4.42
N LEU A 40 -11.99 -5.81 -3.43
CA LEU A 40 -12.01 -4.45 -2.91
C LEU A 40 -11.00 -3.59 -3.67
N GLU A 41 -11.51 -2.57 -4.38
CA GLU A 41 -10.68 -1.59 -5.10
C GLU A 41 -10.27 -0.40 -4.20
N GLU A 42 -10.84 -0.32 -2.99
CA GLU A 42 -10.70 0.79 -2.05
C GLU A 42 -10.34 0.27 -0.66
N ILE A 43 -9.86 1.14 0.21
CA ILE A 43 -9.55 0.79 1.60
C ILE A 43 -10.81 0.98 2.43
N TYR A 44 -11.22 -0.06 3.13
CA TYR A 44 -12.35 -0.02 4.04
C TYR A 44 -11.91 -0.22 5.49
N ASP A 45 -12.68 0.37 6.42
CA ASP A 45 -12.50 0.08 7.85
C ASP A 45 -12.74 -1.42 8.11
N LYS A 46 -12.07 -2.00 9.11
CA LYS A 46 -12.12 -3.43 9.47
C LYS A 46 -11.39 -4.40 8.51
N HIS A 47 -10.77 -3.91 7.45
CA HIS A 47 -10.01 -4.75 6.52
C HIS A 47 -8.52 -4.51 6.63
N SER A 48 -7.73 -5.55 6.42
CA SER A 48 -6.29 -5.42 6.35
C SER A 48 -5.86 -5.10 4.93
N VAL A 49 -4.87 -4.22 4.79
CA VAL A 49 -4.24 -3.88 3.51
C VAL A 49 -2.73 -3.98 3.62
N ASP A 50 -2.08 -4.41 2.55
CA ASP A 50 -0.63 -4.36 2.47
C ASP A 50 -0.17 -3.04 1.88
N LEU A 51 0.67 -2.33 2.62
CA LEU A 51 1.34 -1.11 2.19
C LEU A 51 2.75 -1.46 1.73
N THR A 52 3.06 -1.21 0.47
CA THR A 52 4.37 -1.51 -0.11
C THR A 52 4.99 -0.26 -0.69
N VAL A 53 6.24 0.00 -0.32
CA VAL A 53 7.09 1.04 -0.90
C VAL A 53 8.38 0.42 -1.44
N HIS A 54 9.01 1.08 -2.39
CA HIS A 54 10.30 0.65 -2.92
C HIS A 54 11.39 1.60 -2.43
N ILE A 55 12.41 1.02 -1.78
CA ILE A 55 13.56 1.76 -1.28
C ILE A 55 14.68 1.64 -2.30
N PHE A 56 15.28 2.76 -2.66
CA PHE A 56 16.46 2.86 -3.50
C PHE A 56 17.73 2.97 -2.67
N ASN A 57 18.80 2.43 -3.19
CA ASN A 57 20.15 2.79 -2.84
C ASN A 57 20.79 3.48 -4.05
N GLU A 58 21.04 4.76 -3.95
CA GLU A 58 21.62 5.58 -5.02
C GLU A 58 23.14 5.54 -5.06
N ASP A 59 23.81 5.08 -3.97
CA ASP A 59 25.26 4.90 -3.98
C ASP A 59 25.66 3.76 -4.92
N TYR A 60 26.67 4.00 -5.75
CA TYR A 60 27.14 3.04 -6.74
C TYR A 60 28.34 2.17 -6.28
N VAL A 61 28.74 2.29 -5.04
CA VAL A 61 29.90 1.56 -4.48
C VAL A 61 29.48 0.64 -3.35
N VAL A 62 28.58 1.11 -2.46
CA VAL A 62 28.23 0.42 -1.22
C VAL A 62 26.78 -0.06 -1.28
N ALA A 63 26.57 -1.34 -1.02
CA ALA A 63 25.24 -1.91 -0.77
C ALA A 63 24.81 -1.59 0.66
N ALA A 64 23.49 -1.48 0.90
CA ALA A 64 22.92 -1.36 2.23
C ALA A 64 22.41 -2.72 2.71
N SER A 65 22.58 -3.02 3.99
CA SER A 65 22.06 -4.24 4.60
C SER A 65 21.31 -3.94 5.90
N ASP A 66 20.36 -4.81 6.22
CA ASP A 66 19.56 -4.73 7.44
C ASP A 66 18.81 -3.40 7.58
N VAL A 67 18.33 -2.87 6.43
CA VAL A 67 17.63 -1.58 6.37
C VAL A 67 16.26 -1.72 7.03
N ARG A 68 16.02 -0.91 8.07
CA ARG A 68 14.74 -0.82 8.74
C ARG A 68 13.87 0.26 8.11
N VAL A 69 12.64 -0.08 7.75
CA VAL A 69 11.65 0.87 7.22
C VAL A 69 10.47 0.92 8.19
N GLY A 70 10.24 2.08 8.78
CA GLY A 70 9.12 2.32 9.70
C GLY A 70 7.91 2.86 8.94
N PHE A 71 6.74 2.30 9.24
CA PHE A 71 5.44 2.75 8.73
C PHE A 71 4.63 3.29 9.89
N TYR A 72 4.09 4.49 9.72
CA TYR A 72 3.30 5.17 10.75
C TYR A 72 2.00 5.67 10.14
N ASP A 73 0.95 5.68 10.94
CA ASP A 73 -0.36 6.23 10.60
C ASP A 73 -0.63 7.51 11.40
N LEU A 74 -1.08 8.54 10.71
CA LEU A 74 -1.54 9.79 11.28
C LEU A 74 -2.95 10.09 10.74
N PRO A 75 -4.02 9.63 11.41
CA PRO A 75 -5.39 9.95 11.03
C PRO A 75 -5.67 11.44 11.20
N GLU A 76 -6.57 12.00 10.36
CA GLU A 76 -6.96 13.40 10.41
C GLU A 76 -7.46 13.79 11.80
N GLY A 77 -6.84 14.79 12.40
CA GLY A 77 -7.13 15.24 13.77
C GLY A 77 -6.67 14.29 14.89
N GLY A 78 -5.99 13.20 14.55
CA GLY A 78 -5.45 12.22 15.49
C GLY A 78 -4.00 12.48 15.88
N SER A 79 -3.34 11.42 16.32
CA SER A 79 -1.92 11.41 16.67
C SER A 79 -1.21 10.32 15.86
N GLU A 80 0.04 10.57 15.54
CA GLU A 80 0.90 9.58 14.88
C GLU A 80 1.01 8.31 15.73
N SER A 81 0.86 7.16 15.09
CA SER A 81 1.03 5.84 15.68
C SER A 81 1.84 4.92 14.77
N LEU A 82 2.70 4.09 15.36
CA LEU A 82 3.48 3.12 14.62
C LEU A 82 2.58 1.97 14.15
N ILE A 83 2.55 1.71 12.84
CA ILE A 83 1.96 0.51 12.25
C ILE A 83 2.92 -0.67 12.47
N GLY A 84 4.19 -0.50 12.11
CA GLY A 84 5.22 -1.51 12.28
C GLY A 84 6.49 -1.20 11.50
N TYR A 85 7.39 -2.20 11.47
CA TYR A 85 8.65 -2.13 10.73
C TYR A 85 8.72 -3.24 9.70
N SER A 86 9.22 -2.90 8.51
CA SER A 86 9.68 -3.86 7.51
C SER A 86 11.21 -3.87 7.51
N MET A 87 11.80 -5.06 7.45
CA MET A 87 13.26 -5.21 7.40
C MET A 87 13.68 -5.68 6.01
N ILE A 88 14.57 -4.95 5.37
CA ILE A 88 15.17 -5.30 4.10
C ILE A 88 16.58 -5.81 4.38
N SER A 89 16.84 -7.09 4.06
CA SER A 89 18.12 -7.72 4.34
C SER A 89 19.27 -7.17 3.50
N ASP A 90 18.98 -6.78 2.26
CA ASP A 90 19.99 -6.27 1.33
C ASP A 90 19.36 -5.39 0.25
N ILE A 91 19.96 -4.23 -0.01
CA ILE A 91 19.70 -3.38 -1.16
C ILE A 91 21.02 -3.20 -1.89
N THR A 92 21.10 -3.73 -3.10
CA THR A 92 22.33 -3.62 -3.91
C THR A 92 22.68 -2.17 -4.17
N ASN A 93 23.94 -1.88 -4.38
CA ASN A 93 24.39 -0.58 -4.84
C ASN A 93 23.85 -0.29 -6.26
N ALA A 94 23.76 0.98 -6.62
CA ALA A 94 23.40 1.43 -7.95
C ALA A 94 24.40 0.88 -9.01
N THR A 95 23.89 0.65 -10.21
CA THR A 95 24.73 0.21 -11.34
C THR A 95 24.73 1.25 -12.44
N ARG A 96 25.89 1.42 -13.10
CA ARG A 96 26.02 2.33 -14.22
C ARG A 96 25.76 1.59 -15.54
N ARG A 97 24.77 2.05 -16.29
CA ARG A 97 24.48 1.57 -17.65
C ARG A 97 24.72 2.70 -18.66
N GLY A 98 25.95 2.79 -19.19
CA GLY A 98 26.34 3.92 -20.03
C GLY A 98 26.43 5.22 -19.23
N GLU A 99 25.59 6.21 -19.56
CA GLU A 99 25.48 7.47 -18.82
C GLU A 99 24.39 7.44 -17.74
N GLU A 100 23.55 6.41 -17.72
CA GLU A 100 22.46 6.23 -16.76
C GLU A 100 22.95 5.54 -15.49
N ILE A 101 22.50 6.05 -14.33
CA ILE A 101 22.65 5.39 -13.03
C ILE A 101 21.32 4.70 -12.72
N VAL A 102 21.35 3.39 -12.52
CA VAL A 102 20.20 2.59 -12.13
C VAL A 102 20.36 2.22 -10.66
N PRO A 103 19.58 2.81 -9.75
CA PRO A 103 19.63 2.49 -8.33
C PRO A 103 19.37 1.02 -8.03
N GLY A 104 19.99 0.48 -6.99
CA GLY A 104 19.55 -0.77 -6.39
C GLY A 104 18.18 -0.54 -5.74
N THR A 105 17.29 -1.51 -5.80
CA THR A 105 15.94 -1.36 -5.25
C THR A 105 15.49 -2.61 -4.52
N SER A 106 14.75 -2.42 -3.43
CA SER A 106 14.07 -3.49 -2.70
C SER A 106 12.74 -3.00 -2.13
N PRO A 107 11.71 -3.84 -2.12
CA PRO A 107 10.43 -3.50 -1.52
C PRO A 107 10.47 -3.59 0.00
N ALA A 108 9.79 -2.68 0.67
CA ALA A 108 9.39 -2.78 2.07
C ALA A 108 7.87 -2.89 2.13
N THR A 109 7.37 -3.92 2.80
CA THR A 109 5.93 -4.17 2.91
C THR A 109 5.54 -4.34 4.37
N ILE A 110 4.39 -3.79 4.73
CA ILE A 110 3.74 -3.99 6.03
C ILE A 110 2.25 -4.20 5.82
N THR A 111 1.66 -5.08 6.61
CA THR A 111 0.20 -5.19 6.69
C THR A 111 -0.33 -4.14 7.66
N TRP A 112 -1.21 -3.28 7.18
CA TRP A 112 -1.95 -2.32 7.97
C TRP A 112 -3.33 -2.88 8.27
N ASP A 113 -3.54 -3.27 9.52
CA ASP A 113 -4.80 -3.83 9.98
C ASP A 113 -5.78 -2.71 10.34
N SER A 114 -6.73 -2.45 9.45
CA SER A 114 -7.78 -1.47 9.67
C SER A 114 -8.86 -1.94 10.66
N SER A 115 -8.86 -3.22 11.06
CA SER A 115 -9.78 -3.76 12.06
C SER A 115 -9.41 -3.38 13.50
N SER A 116 -8.19 -2.93 13.74
CA SER A 116 -7.63 -2.73 15.09
C SER A 116 -8.05 -1.43 15.78
N GLY A 117 -9.08 -0.75 15.30
CA GLY A 117 -9.75 0.35 16.02
C GLY A 117 -9.02 1.70 16.05
N THR A 118 -7.83 1.80 15.50
CA THR A 118 -7.10 3.07 15.32
C THR A 118 -7.38 3.71 13.96
N ASN A 119 -7.93 2.94 13.02
CA ASN A 119 -8.22 3.37 11.67
C ASN A 119 -9.64 3.93 11.61
N ALA A 120 -9.78 5.18 11.98
CA ALA A 120 -11.03 5.90 11.79
C ALA A 120 -11.30 6.04 10.28
N ILE A 121 -12.58 6.03 9.92
CA ILE A 121 -13.01 6.40 8.58
C ILE A 121 -12.54 7.82 8.28
N GLY A 122 -11.98 8.07 7.10
CA GLY A 122 -11.53 9.39 6.66
C GLY A 122 -10.11 9.41 6.13
N ASN A 123 -9.51 10.59 6.19
CA ASN A 123 -8.15 10.81 5.70
C ASN A 123 -7.09 10.30 6.69
N HIS A 124 -6.10 9.62 6.15
CA HIS A 124 -4.92 9.15 6.86
C HIS A 124 -3.67 9.59 6.12
N THR A 125 -2.68 10.11 6.85
CA THR A 125 -1.35 10.36 6.33
C THR A 125 -0.46 9.19 6.75
N ILE A 126 -0.06 8.36 5.79
CA ILE A 126 0.92 7.31 6.02
C ILE A 126 2.31 7.91 5.91
N ILE A 127 3.10 7.78 6.98
CA ILE A 127 4.46 8.30 7.07
C ILE A 127 5.42 7.11 6.97
N ILE A 128 6.34 7.19 6.04
CA ILE A 128 7.42 6.21 5.85
C ILE A 128 8.72 6.83 6.32
N ARG A 129 9.45 6.13 7.18
CA ARG A 129 10.80 6.51 7.63
C ARG A 129 11.77 5.40 7.31
N ILE A 130 12.75 5.71 6.48
CA ILE A 130 13.87 4.82 6.19
C ILE A 130 14.88 5.02 7.32
N ASP A 131 15.43 3.93 7.82
CA ASP A 131 16.37 3.91 8.94
C ASP A 131 16.02 4.85 10.11
N PRO A 132 14.83 4.74 10.72
CA PRO A 132 14.34 5.68 11.73
C PRO A 132 15.19 5.74 13.02
N LEU A 133 16.15 4.85 13.18
CA LEU A 133 17.07 4.80 14.32
C LEU A 133 18.48 5.30 13.97
N ASN A 134 18.72 5.69 12.71
CA ASN A 134 20.01 6.15 12.21
C ASN A 134 21.14 5.14 12.51
N GLU A 135 20.86 3.85 12.17
CA GLU A 135 21.80 2.73 12.36
C GLU A 135 22.75 2.60 11.16
N ILE A 136 22.38 3.17 10.00
CA ILE A 136 23.12 3.20 8.75
C ILE A 136 23.60 4.63 8.52
N GLU A 137 24.91 4.84 8.44
CA GLU A 137 25.48 6.16 8.11
C GLU A 137 25.27 6.44 6.61
N GLU A 138 24.61 7.56 6.26
CA GLU A 138 24.29 7.97 4.90
C GLU A 138 24.94 9.32 4.54
N TRP A 139 24.89 9.68 3.26
CA TRP A 139 25.38 10.99 2.82
C TRP A 139 24.42 12.11 3.21
N TYR A 140 23.12 11.83 3.11
CA TYR A 140 22.04 12.74 3.47
C TYR A 140 21.08 11.99 4.41
N GLU A 141 21.00 12.42 5.66
CA GLU A 141 20.18 11.80 6.71
C GLU A 141 18.79 12.47 6.83
N ASP A 142 18.54 13.54 6.09
CA ASP A 142 17.36 14.37 6.22
C ASP A 142 16.30 14.13 5.12
N ASP A 143 16.57 13.26 4.17
CA ASP A 143 15.66 12.88 3.07
C ASP A 143 15.02 11.48 3.25
N ASN A 144 15.07 10.92 4.43
CA ASN A 144 14.56 9.60 4.79
C ASN A 144 13.09 9.59 5.26
N ASN A 145 12.34 10.69 5.09
CA ASN A 145 10.95 10.80 5.52
C ASN A 145 10.02 11.13 4.37
N PHE A 146 8.99 10.30 4.19
CA PHE A 146 8.01 10.44 3.10
C PHE A 146 6.59 10.35 3.66
N THR A 147 5.63 10.98 2.97
CA THR A 147 4.23 10.96 3.37
C THR A 147 3.32 10.66 2.19
N PHE A 148 2.25 9.90 2.45
CA PHE A 148 1.22 9.56 1.48
C PHE A 148 -0.15 9.74 2.11
N GLU A 149 -1.10 10.29 1.35
CA GLU A 149 -2.48 10.43 1.78
C GLU A 149 -3.29 9.22 1.31
N LEU A 150 -4.02 8.61 2.24
CA LEU A 150 -4.95 7.52 1.98
C LEU A 150 -6.32 7.88 2.56
N PHE A 151 -7.39 7.37 1.96
CA PHE A 151 -8.74 7.55 2.45
C PHE A 151 -9.35 6.20 2.82
N VAL A 152 -9.84 6.07 4.05
CA VAL A 152 -10.50 4.88 4.55
C VAL A 152 -12.01 5.08 4.49
N LEU A 153 -12.71 4.20 3.77
CA LEU A 153 -14.15 4.18 3.64
C LEU A 153 -14.81 3.36 4.76
N GLU A 154 -16.07 3.68 5.03
CA GLU A 154 -16.90 2.87 5.91
C GLU A 154 -17.31 1.56 5.21
N SER A 155 -17.02 0.41 5.83
CA SER A 155 -17.49 -0.89 5.36
C SER A 155 -19.01 -0.95 5.37
N LYS A 156 -19.58 -1.40 4.26
CA LYS A 156 -21.04 -1.63 4.11
C LYS A 156 -21.30 -2.83 3.24
N PRO A 157 -22.38 -3.59 3.50
CA PRO A 157 -22.80 -4.63 2.57
C PRO A 157 -23.40 -4.02 1.31
N ASP A 158 -23.15 -4.63 0.14
CA ASP A 158 -23.72 -4.25 -1.14
C ASP A 158 -24.16 -5.47 -1.93
N ILE A 159 -25.44 -5.83 -1.80
CA ILE A 159 -26.02 -7.00 -2.46
C ILE A 159 -26.46 -6.66 -3.90
N MET A 160 -26.05 -7.51 -4.82
CA MET A 160 -26.53 -7.46 -6.20
C MET A 160 -27.08 -8.80 -6.68
N VAL A 161 -28.03 -8.74 -7.59
CA VAL A 161 -28.43 -9.90 -8.38
C VAL A 161 -27.45 -10.04 -9.55
N TYR A 162 -26.62 -11.11 -9.50
CA TYR A 162 -25.62 -11.37 -10.53
C TYR A 162 -26.25 -12.03 -11.76
N ASP A 163 -27.16 -13.00 -11.52
CA ASP A 163 -27.83 -13.73 -12.58
C ASP A 163 -29.19 -14.24 -12.11
N ILE A 164 -30.11 -14.38 -13.05
CA ILE A 164 -31.40 -15.03 -12.84
C ILE A 164 -31.80 -15.80 -14.11
N PHE A 165 -32.07 -17.08 -13.96
CA PHE A 165 -32.53 -17.88 -15.09
C PHE A 165 -33.52 -18.95 -14.66
N VAL A 166 -34.33 -19.38 -15.62
CA VAL A 166 -35.26 -20.51 -15.47
C VAL A 166 -34.56 -21.76 -15.98
N VAL A 167 -34.51 -22.82 -15.14
CA VAL A 167 -33.76 -24.04 -15.44
C VAL A 167 -34.29 -24.77 -16.68
N ASP A 168 -35.64 -24.79 -16.83
CA ASP A 168 -36.31 -25.40 -17.96
C ASP A 168 -37.25 -24.43 -18.67
N GLN A 169 -37.73 -24.78 -19.85
CA GLN A 169 -38.71 -23.97 -20.52
C GLN A 169 -40.00 -23.92 -19.71
N ALA A 170 -40.37 -22.69 -19.28
CA ALA A 170 -41.59 -22.49 -18.52
C ALA A 170 -42.85 -22.90 -19.34
N VAL A 171 -43.60 -23.85 -18.81
CA VAL A 171 -44.84 -24.36 -19.44
C VAL A 171 -46.02 -24.01 -18.53
N ARG A 172 -47.08 -23.45 -19.14
CA ARG A 172 -48.29 -23.06 -18.39
C ARG A 172 -48.86 -24.23 -17.60
N GLY A 173 -49.00 -24.04 -16.30
CA GLY A 173 -49.57 -25.05 -15.39
C GLY A 173 -48.60 -26.12 -14.91
N MET A 174 -47.30 -26.00 -15.24
CA MET A 174 -46.23 -26.81 -14.70
C MET A 174 -45.32 -26.00 -13.81
N PRO A 175 -44.77 -26.56 -12.73
CA PRO A 175 -43.77 -25.91 -11.93
C PRO A 175 -42.48 -25.71 -12.75
N SER A 176 -41.78 -24.65 -12.52
CA SER A 176 -40.45 -24.38 -13.09
C SER A 176 -39.54 -23.82 -12.02
N ASP A 177 -38.30 -24.26 -12.02
CA ASP A 177 -37.29 -23.78 -11.08
C ASP A 177 -36.66 -22.51 -11.60
N ILE A 178 -36.57 -21.50 -10.75
CA ILE A 178 -35.87 -20.26 -11.00
C ILE A 178 -34.62 -20.24 -10.13
N VAL A 179 -33.46 -20.10 -10.74
CA VAL A 179 -32.19 -19.93 -10.04
C VAL A 179 -31.80 -18.49 -10.03
N ILE A 180 -31.50 -17.98 -8.85
CA ILE A 180 -31.05 -16.60 -8.63
C ILE A 180 -29.67 -16.67 -8.00
N THR A 181 -28.70 -16.07 -8.66
CA THR A 181 -27.34 -15.93 -8.13
C THR A 181 -27.20 -14.53 -7.56
N LEU A 182 -26.86 -14.45 -6.29
CA LEU A 182 -26.63 -13.22 -5.57
C LEU A 182 -25.16 -13.09 -5.25
N PHE A 183 -24.68 -11.87 -5.25
CA PHE A 183 -23.30 -11.53 -4.94
C PHE A 183 -23.26 -10.35 -3.97
N ASN A 184 -22.40 -10.43 -2.95
CA ASN A 184 -22.09 -9.32 -2.07
C ASN A 184 -20.84 -8.62 -2.61
N LYS A 185 -20.98 -7.38 -3.08
CA LYS A 185 -19.88 -6.53 -3.53
C LYS A 185 -19.33 -5.63 -2.43
N GLY A 186 -20.04 -5.57 -1.33
CA GLY A 186 -19.67 -4.72 -0.22
C GLY A 186 -18.60 -5.36 0.65
N ALA A 187 -17.99 -4.56 1.48
CA ALA A 187 -16.92 -4.91 2.39
C ALA A 187 -17.40 -5.44 3.75
N ASP A 188 -18.69 -5.61 3.96
CA ASP A 188 -19.27 -6.19 5.18
C ASP A 188 -20.19 -7.35 4.84
N ASP A 189 -20.27 -8.33 5.73
CA ASP A 189 -21.20 -9.45 5.64
C ASP A 189 -22.65 -8.99 5.58
N ILE A 190 -23.45 -9.70 4.80
CA ILE A 190 -24.90 -9.53 4.76
C ILE A 190 -25.56 -10.53 5.71
N SER A 191 -26.32 -10.03 6.66
CA SER A 191 -27.11 -10.86 7.56
C SER A 191 -28.59 -10.47 7.54
N ASN A 192 -29.46 -11.49 7.55
CA ASN A 192 -30.92 -11.32 7.62
C ASN A 192 -31.50 -10.38 6.53
N CYS A 193 -30.96 -10.44 5.30
CA CYS A 193 -31.46 -9.64 4.18
C CYS A 193 -32.70 -10.27 3.57
N PRO A 194 -33.87 -9.61 3.56
CA PRO A 194 -35.06 -10.14 2.91
C PRO A 194 -34.98 -9.98 1.40
N ILE A 195 -35.32 -11.03 0.67
CA ILE A 195 -35.39 -11.08 -0.78
C ILE A 195 -36.78 -11.46 -1.21
N ASP A 196 -37.39 -10.69 -2.11
CA ASP A 196 -38.67 -11.04 -2.75
C ASP A 196 -38.44 -11.38 -4.22
N LEU A 197 -38.98 -12.52 -4.66
CA LEU A 197 -39.16 -12.80 -6.07
C LEU A 197 -40.53 -12.29 -6.50
N ARG A 198 -40.55 -11.42 -7.52
CA ARG A 198 -41.80 -10.86 -8.07
C ARG A 198 -41.95 -11.19 -9.55
N ILE A 199 -43.17 -11.55 -9.94
CA ILE A 199 -43.57 -11.70 -11.34
C ILE A 199 -44.78 -10.81 -11.57
N ASP A 200 -44.70 -9.96 -12.60
CA ASP A 200 -45.72 -8.97 -12.93
C ASP A 200 -46.16 -8.05 -11.76
N GLY A 201 -45.18 -7.81 -10.84
CA GLY A 201 -45.36 -6.98 -9.65
C GLY A 201 -45.88 -7.70 -8.41
N GLU A 202 -46.35 -8.95 -8.55
CA GLU A 202 -46.81 -9.77 -7.42
C GLU A 202 -45.67 -10.56 -6.81
N VAL A 203 -45.60 -10.61 -5.46
CA VAL A 203 -44.63 -11.44 -4.75
C VAL A 203 -44.98 -12.90 -4.90
N ILE A 204 -44.12 -13.69 -5.50
CA ILE A 204 -44.30 -15.12 -5.71
C ILE A 204 -43.68 -15.92 -4.59
N ASP A 205 -42.52 -15.46 -4.09
CA ASP A 205 -41.80 -16.09 -3.00
C ASP A 205 -40.95 -15.07 -2.25
N SER A 206 -40.56 -15.38 -1.01
CA SER A 206 -39.76 -14.51 -0.16
C SER A 206 -38.80 -15.34 0.70
N TRP A 207 -37.55 -14.90 0.79
CA TRP A 207 -36.52 -15.54 1.59
C TRP A 207 -35.78 -14.53 2.45
N THR A 208 -35.09 -15.02 3.45
CA THR A 208 -34.08 -14.26 4.19
C THR A 208 -32.75 -14.95 3.97
N ILE A 209 -31.77 -14.19 3.54
CA ILE A 209 -30.44 -14.70 3.25
C ILE A 209 -29.39 -14.07 4.15
N SER A 210 -28.26 -14.75 4.27
CA SER A 210 -27.01 -14.23 4.80
C SER A 210 -25.89 -14.62 3.84
N LEU A 211 -25.06 -13.67 3.47
CA LEU A 211 -23.90 -13.86 2.61
C LEU A 211 -22.68 -13.36 3.37
N VAL A 212 -21.63 -14.15 3.38
CA VAL A 212 -20.30 -13.72 3.83
C VAL A 212 -19.56 -13.07 2.66
N GLU A 213 -18.66 -12.21 2.98
CA GLU A 213 -17.71 -11.56 2.09
C GLU A 213 -16.79 -12.57 1.39
#